data_a8a842a8baa8068e2aa09090101eeb66
#
_entry.id   a8a842a8baa8068e2aa09090101eeb66
#
_cell.length_a   1.000
_cell.length_b   1.000
_cell.length_c   1.000
_cell.angle_alpha   90.00
_cell.angle_beta   90.00
_cell.angle_gamma   90.00
#
_symmetry.space_group_name_H-M   'P 1'
#
loop_
_entity.id
_entity.type
_entity.pdbx_description
1 polymer ?
#
loop_
_entity_poly.entity_id
_entity_poly.type
_entity_poly.pdbx_seq_one_letter_code
_entity_poly.pdbx_strand_id
1 'polypeptide(L)'
;MHIDIIETLPSLARLEDNWNAVYDADDEAQIFLSWKWLHGWLSSIPGPWFILAAKERDDADLPYAAFFPLRLQTMIEKSDVFSDVRMAGNFGADYTGIVCRPEAEHKAIPAFARIVRQMNWARLHLDNVRISERRWRLLTACFPKASFHSTKVDKIIKVDGIDNSLCPYATLPNDWNAYLDALSTNTRQKIRRLLKQVESSSEYRITVATAETFDRNLETLLGFWETKWRARKSDRMDSLIRSNRAMLTRSFHSGLVYLPTFWHGDRPVAALATLIEPRKRTFSFYMTGRDETFEGPPAGMILHAYSIRDAIARGFVEYDFLRGNEPYKYSFGCKERRIHSVVLETRSGRNPGGRIDHRCIPDVLQQATELHRKGQSADAEIGYRRILEVEPKHADALHRLGQLLAAKGDFAAAKRQFRILTTVRPDAAKAWQCLGQVCESLGQYEEALRQNLEFMRLQPNQPDGFVAVAKCMAKLGRMAEVNAALLAAIEPASVSSVRKRRDWRPTPDRQTAGEHAVSA
;
A
#
# COMPACT_ATOMS: atom_id res chain seq x y z
N MET A 1 5.37 21.33 20.03
CA MET A 1 4.18 20.53 19.65
C MET A 1 4.46 19.07 19.93
N HIS A 2 3.47 18.36 20.39
CA HIS A 2 3.47 16.91 20.52
C HIS A 2 3.11 16.28 19.18
N ILE A 3 3.73 15.15 18.84
CA ILE A 3 3.48 14.42 17.59
C ILE A 3 3.05 12.99 17.93
N ASP A 4 1.84 12.64 17.56
CA ASP A 4 1.35 11.27 17.58
C ASP A 4 1.60 10.60 16.22
N ILE A 5 1.79 9.29 16.23
CA ILE A 5 1.96 8.48 15.01
C ILE A 5 0.71 7.63 14.84
N ILE A 6 -0.03 7.88 13.77
CA ILE A 6 -1.23 7.14 13.40
C ILE A 6 -0.84 6.13 12.32
N GLU A 7 -1.01 4.84 12.58
CA GLU A 7 -0.54 3.75 11.69
C GLU A 7 -1.56 2.62 11.49
N THR A 8 -2.79 2.82 11.97
CA THR A 8 -3.88 1.87 11.78
C THR A 8 -5.13 2.54 11.22
N LEU A 9 -5.86 1.84 10.35
CA LEU A 9 -7.12 2.35 9.79
C LEU A 9 -8.16 2.69 10.86
N PRO A 10 -8.36 1.90 11.94
CA PRO A 10 -9.30 2.29 13.00
C PRO A 10 -8.91 3.58 13.73
N SER A 11 -7.60 3.81 13.97
CA SER A 11 -7.13 5.06 14.57
C SER A 11 -7.28 6.24 13.62
N LEU A 12 -7.03 6.03 12.33
CA LEU A 12 -7.23 7.04 11.29
C LEU A 12 -8.72 7.39 11.17
N ALA A 13 -9.62 6.41 11.12
CA ALA A 13 -11.06 6.64 10.95
C ALA A 13 -11.67 7.58 12.02
N ARG A 14 -11.14 7.56 13.23
CA ARG A 14 -11.58 8.47 14.30
C ARG A 14 -11.19 9.94 14.10
N LEU A 15 -10.34 10.23 13.13
CA LEU A 15 -9.82 11.58 12.86
C LEU A 15 -10.55 12.29 11.74
N GLU A 16 -11.59 11.72 11.13
CA GLU A 16 -12.24 12.29 9.95
C GLU A 16 -12.67 13.74 10.15
N ASP A 17 -13.39 14.03 11.22
CA ASP A 17 -13.88 15.39 11.50
C ASP A 17 -12.73 16.36 11.76
N ASN A 18 -11.75 15.96 12.57
CA ASN A 18 -10.58 16.79 12.84
C ASN A 18 -9.74 17.01 11.58
N TRP A 19 -9.54 15.96 10.78
CA TRP A 19 -8.85 16.07 9.50
C TRP A 19 -9.53 17.08 8.57
N ASN A 20 -10.85 16.94 8.41
CA ASN A 20 -11.64 17.84 7.58
C ASN A 20 -11.57 19.29 8.08
N ALA A 21 -11.61 19.51 9.40
CA ALA A 21 -11.48 20.85 9.96
C ALA A 21 -10.10 21.49 9.73
N VAL A 22 -9.00 20.71 9.75
CA VAL A 22 -7.66 21.19 9.40
C VAL A 22 -7.55 21.40 7.89
N TYR A 23 -8.08 20.46 7.10
CA TYR A 23 -8.10 20.53 5.64
C TYR A 23 -8.82 21.78 5.14
N ASP A 24 -9.99 22.11 5.71
CA ASP A 24 -10.76 23.29 5.33
C ASP A 24 -10.01 24.59 5.65
N ALA A 25 -9.28 24.64 6.77
CA ALA A 25 -8.48 25.80 7.19
C ALA A 25 -7.17 25.96 6.40
N ASP A 26 -6.73 24.94 5.68
CA ASP A 26 -5.47 24.95 4.94
C ASP A 26 -5.66 25.33 3.46
N ASP A 27 -5.32 26.55 3.07
CA ASP A 27 -5.43 27.03 1.68
C ASP A 27 -4.52 26.27 0.69
N GLU A 28 -3.48 25.59 1.17
CA GLU A 28 -2.58 24.79 0.32
C GLU A 28 -3.06 23.35 0.13
N ALA A 29 -4.06 22.92 0.90
CA ALA A 29 -4.62 21.56 0.78
C ALA A 29 -5.31 21.37 -0.58
N GLN A 30 -5.29 20.12 -1.07
CA GLN A 30 -5.79 19.77 -2.39
C GLN A 30 -6.37 18.34 -2.36
N ILE A 31 -7.09 17.93 -3.41
CA ILE A 31 -7.89 16.70 -3.44
C ILE A 31 -7.16 15.44 -2.96
N PHE A 32 -5.88 15.27 -3.31
CA PHE A 32 -5.10 14.08 -2.91
C PHE A 32 -4.74 14.05 -1.42
N LEU A 33 -5.01 15.15 -0.69
CA LEU A 33 -4.93 15.25 0.77
C LEU A 33 -6.31 15.30 1.43
N SER A 34 -7.40 15.28 0.64
CA SER A 34 -8.76 15.19 1.19
C SER A 34 -8.94 13.86 1.91
N TRP A 35 -9.74 13.88 2.97
CA TRP A 35 -10.04 12.67 3.74
C TRP A 35 -10.52 11.52 2.86
N LYS A 36 -11.54 11.77 2.04
CA LYS A 36 -12.15 10.75 1.18
C LYS A 36 -11.14 10.09 0.25
N TRP A 37 -10.26 10.88 -0.38
CA TRP A 37 -9.27 10.33 -1.29
C TRP A 37 -8.16 9.58 -0.57
N LEU A 38 -7.56 10.22 0.45
CA LEU A 38 -6.39 9.68 1.15
C LEU A 38 -6.73 8.44 2.00
N HIS A 39 -7.84 8.48 2.74
CA HIS A 39 -8.31 7.31 3.49
C HIS A 39 -8.54 6.11 2.56
N GLY A 40 -9.23 6.33 1.43
CA GLY A 40 -9.43 5.30 0.42
C GLY A 40 -8.12 4.77 -0.18
N TRP A 41 -7.13 5.65 -0.37
CA TRP A 41 -5.81 5.25 -0.87
C TRP A 41 -5.07 4.40 0.17
N LEU A 42 -4.98 4.84 1.43
CA LEU A 42 -4.33 4.13 2.53
C LEU A 42 -4.94 2.76 2.79
N SER A 43 -6.27 2.62 2.61
CA SER A 43 -6.99 1.35 2.76
C SER A 43 -6.68 0.32 1.66
N SER A 44 -6.10 0.75 0.54
CA SER A 44 -5.90 -0.09 -0.65
C SER A 44 -4.45 -0.40 -0.99
N ILE A 45 -3.49 0.24 -0.32
CA ILE A 45 -2.07 0.03 -0.62
C ILE A 45 -1.50 -1.13 0.19
N PRO A 46 -0.57 -1.91 -0.38
CA PRO A 46 0.24 -2.83 0.39
C PRO A 46 1.35 -2.06 1.14
N GLY A 47 1.80 -2.67 2.24
CA GLY A 47 2.92 -2.18 3.03
C GLY A 47 2.57 -1.10 4.04
N PRO A 48 3.51 -0.78 4.92
CA PRO A 48 3.29 0.11 6.05
C PRO A 48 3.18 1.58 5.64
N TRP A 49 2.23 2.26 6.26
CA TRP A 49 2.06 3.70 6.21
C TRP A 49 1.92 4.26 7.62
N PHE A 50 2.15 5.54 7.75
CA PHE A 50 1.90 6.25 9.00
C PHE A 50 1.62 7.73 8.72
N ILE A 51 0.91 8.36 9.64
CA ILE A 51 0.64 9.79 9.60
C ILE A 51 1.20 10.40 10.87
N LEU A 52 2.06 11.40 10.72
CA LEU A 52 2.46 12.24 11.84
C LEU A 52 1.35 13.26 12.07
N ALA A 53 0.78 13.25 13.26
CA ALA A 53 -0.32 14.13 13.66
C ALA A 53 0.17 15.08 14.78
N ALA A 54 0.12 16.39 14.54
CA ALA A 54 0.66 17.41 15.43
C ALA A 54 -0.44 18.09 16.25
N LYS A 55 -0.30 18.12 17.58
CA LYS A 55 -1.14 18.89 18.51
C LYS A 55 -0.28 19.75 19.44
N GLU A 56 -0.88 20.71 20.10
CA GLU A 56 -0.13 21.72 20.86
C GLU A 56 0.72 21.12 21.99
N ARG A 57 0.15 20.18 22.75
CA ARG A 57 0.80 19.45 23.85
C ARG A 57 0.31 18.00 23.90
N ASP A 58 0.91 17.18 24.74
CA ASP A 58 0.46 15.81 24.99
C ASP A 58 -0.81 15.80 25.86
N ASP A 59 -1.94 15.79 25.19
CA ASP A 59 -3.27 15.83 25.77
C ASP A 59 -4.22 15.15 24.79
N ALA A 60 -4.92 14.12 25.24
CA ALA A 60 -5.78 13.28 24.40
C ALA A 60 -6.99 14.04 23.83
N ASP A 61 -7.48 15.05 24.56
CA ASP A 61 -8.68 15.81 24.19
C ASP A 61 -8.38 16.95 23.19
N LEU A 62 -7.11 17.28 22.99
CA LEU A 62 -6.73 18.34 22.06
C LEU A 62 -6.79 17.86 20.61
N PRO A 63 -7.45 18.65 19.73
CA PRO A 63 -7.46 18.35 18.31
C PRO A 63 -6.08 18.54 17.68
N TYR A 64 -5.79 17.76 16.65
CA TYR A 64 -4.61 17.96 15.84
C TYR A 64 -4.75 19.22 14.99
N ALA A 65 -3.63 19.90 14.80
CA ALA A 65 -3.51 21.11 13.99
C ALA A 65 -2.81 20.87 12.65
N ALA A 66 -2.15 19.72 12.49
CA ALA A 66 -1.48 19.36 11.24
C ALA A 66 -1.31 17.83 11.10
N PHE A 67 -1.23 17.37 9.82
CA PHE A 67 -1.03 15.98 9.46
C PHE A 67 0.01 15.86 8.34
N PHE A 68 0.94 14.91 8.47
CA PHE A 68 1.93 14.60 7.47
C PHE A 68 1.86 13.12 7.10
N PRO A 69 1.15 12.77 6.02
CA PRO A 69 0.96 11.38 5.60
C PRO A 69 2.19 10.83 4.86
N LEU A 70 2.70 9.72 5.34
CA LEU A 70 3.91 9.07 4.87
C LEU A 70 3.71 7.55 4.73
N ARG A 71 4.58 6.90 3.99
CA ARG A 71 4.68 5.44 3.91
C ARG A 71 6.13 4.98 3.98
N LEU A 72 6.31 3.73 4.37
CA LEU A 72 7.60 3.05 4.30
C LEU A 72 7.63 2.07 3.13
N GLN A 73 8.78 1.91 2.55
CA GLN A 73 9.06 0.90 1.54
C GLN A 73 10.43 0.32 1.84
N THR A 74 10.57 -1.00 1.78
CA THR A 74 11.85 -1.68 2.00
C THR A 74 12.29 -2.41 0.75
N MET A 75 13.60 -2.55 0.62
CA MET A 75 14.22 -3.37 -0.42
C MET A 75 15.40 -4.12 0.16
N ILE A 76 15.51 -5.41 -0.16
CA ILE A 76 16.68 -6.22 0.13
C ILE A 76 17.52 -6.27 -1.14
N GLU A 77 18.65 -5.57 -1.15
CA GLU A 77 19.57 -5.55 -2.28
C GLU A 77 21.01 -5.31 -1.81
N LYS A 78 22.00 -5.70 -2.63
CA LYS A 78 23.42 -5.41 -2.39
C LYS A 78 23.90 -5.77 -0.97
N SER A 79 23.41 -6.89 -0.47
CA SER A 79 23.76 -7.43 0.86
C SER A 79 23.34 -6.55 2.04
N ASP A 80 22.28 -5.74 1.89
CA ASP A 80 21.68 -4.99 2.99
C ASP A 80 20.17 -4.79 2.81
N VAL A 81 19.50 -4.27 3.84
CA VAL A 81 18.09 -3.88 3.82
C VAL A 81 18.01 -2.36 3.87
N PHE A 82 17.45 -1.78 2.83
CA PHE A 82 17.24 -0.34 2.73
C PHE A 82 15.77 -0.02 3.01
N SER A 83 15.54 1.00 3.82
CA SER A 83 14.22 1.55 4.07
C SER A 83 14.12 2.95 3.46
N ASP A 84 13.07 3.15 2.66
CA ASP A 84 12.71 4.45 2.11
C ASP A 84 11.48 4.98 2.84
N VAL A 85 11.52 6.24 3.25
CA VAL A 85 10.31 6.99 3.61
C VAL A 85 9.82 7.72 2.37
N ARG A 86 8.55 7.60 2.06
CA ARG A 86 7.91 8.24 0.90
C ARG A 86 6.67 9.00 1.30
N MET A 87 6.30 9.99 0.51
CA MET A 87 5.00 10.64 0.65
C MET A 87 3.88 9.63 0.46
N ALA A 88 2.86 9.64 1.31
CA ALA A 88 1.63 8.92 1.03
C ALA A 88 0.94 9.54 -0.19
N GLY A 89 0.26 8.71 -0.98
CA GLY A 89 -0.30 9.15 -2.24
C GLY A 89 0.69 9.18 -3.42
N ASN A 90 1.98 8.93 -3.20
CA ASN A 90 3.02 8.96 -4.25
C ASN A 90 2.72 8.08 -5.47
N PHE A 91 1.77 7.20 -5.36
CA PHE A 91 1.23 6.39 -6.44
C PHE A 91 -0.26 6.74 -6.64
N GLY A 92 -0.61 7.23 -7.82
CA GLY A 92 -1.97 7.64 -8.17
C GLY A 92 -2.33 9.08 -7.81
N ALA A 93 -1.52 9.80 -7.00
CA ALA A 93 -1.66 11.22 -6.77
C ALA A 93 -0.68 12.03 -7.62
N ASP A 94 -1.17 13.10 -8.21
CA ASP A 94 -0.32 14.07 -8.89
C ASP A 94 0.35 15.03 -7.92
N TYR A 95 -0.26 15.24 -6.75
CA TYR A 95 0.29 16.06 -5.67
C TYR A 95 0.35 15.28 -4.37
N THR A 96 1.37 15.57 -3.58
CA THR A 96 1.48 15.17 -2.18
C THR A 96 1.71 16.42 -1.32
N GLY A 97 1.70 16.29 -0.01
CA GLY A 97 1.94 17.46 0.84
C GLY A 97 1.67 17.20 2.32
N ILE A 98 1.46 18.29 3.02
CA ILE A 98 1.16 18.36 4.46
C ILE A 98 -0.16 19.10 4.58
N VAL A 99 -1.08 18.61 5.39
CA VAL A 99 -2.29 19.35 5.79
C VAL A 99 -1.97 20.06 7.10
N CYS A 100 -2.11 21.38 7.14
CA CYS A 100 -1.67 22.15 8.29
C CYS A 100 -2.44 23.46 8.45
N ARG A 101 -2.97 23.73 9.63
CA ARG A 101 -3.50 25.06 9.95
C ARG A 101 -2.42 26.12 9.77
N PRO A 102 -2.70 27.28 9.16
CA PRO A 102 -1.70 28.32 8.89
C PRO A 102 -0.93 28.78 10.15
N GLU A 103 -1.61 28.91 11.26
CA GLU A 103 -1.04 29.33 12.54
C GLU A 103 -0.09 28.29 13.15
N ALA A 104 -0.23 27.01 12.78
CA ALA A 104 0.58 25.91 13.31
C ALA A 104 1.86 25.62 12.50
N GLU A 105 1.98 26.11 11.27
CA GLU A 105 3.05 25.77 10.31
C GLU A 105 4.45 25.85 10.90
N HIS A 106 4.76 26.95 11.56
CA HIS A 106 6.11 27.25 12.07
C HIS A 106 6.54 26.32 13.21
N LYS A 107 5.60 25.62 13.84
CA LYS A 107 5.86 24.62 14.90
C LYS A 107 5.71 23.18 14.39
N ALA A 108 4.62 22.90 13.65
CA ALA A 108 4.27 21.56 13.22
C ALA A 108 5.25 21.00 12.17
N ILE A 109 5.54 21.76 11.11
CA ILE A 109 6.37 21.28 10.01
C ILE A 109 7.80 20.95 10.46
N PRO A 110 8.52 21.80 11.24
CA PRO A 110 9.81 21.43 11.80
C PRO A 110 9.74 20.26 12.79
N ALA A 111 8.62 20.09 13.52
CA ALA A 111 8.44 18.95 14.40
C ALA A 111 8.32 17.65 13.62
N PHE A 112 7.53 17.63 12.55
CA PHE A 112 7.46 16.50 11.61
C PHE A 112 8.83 16.13 11.03
N ALA A 113 9.55 17.12 10.53
CA ALA A 113 10.88 16.90 9.95
C ALA A 113 11.88 16.32 10.97
N ARG A 114 11.82 16.74 12.25
CA ARG A 114 12.66 16.16 13.31
C ARG A 114 12.31 14.70 13.58
N ILE A 115 11.03 14.35 13.65
CA ILE A 115 10.60 12.96 13.83
C ILE A 115 11.09 12.10 12.65
N VAL A 116 10.83 12.52 11.42
CA VAL A 116 11.29 11.79 10.22
C VAL A 116 12.81 11.62 10.24
N ARG A 117 13.57 12.66 10.59
CA ARG A 117 15.03 12.59 10.66
C ARG A 117 15.55 11.56 11.68
N GLN A 118 14.79 11.27 12.74
CA GLN A 118 15.15 10.31 13.78
C GLN A 118 14.81 8.85 13.43
N MET A 119 14.04 8.64 12.37
CA MET A 119 13.65 7.30 11.94
C MET A 119 14.79 6.57 11.21
N ASN A 120 14.69 5.25 11.14
CA ASN A 120 15.67 4.38 10.47
C ASN A 120 15.35 4.25 8.96
N TRP A 121 15.87 5.13 8.14
CA TRP A 121 15.71 5.11 6.67
C TRP A 121 17.02 5.51 5.97
N ALA A 122 17.22 4.98 4.77
CA ALA A 122 18.33 5.35 3.89
C ALA A 122 17.99 6.57 3.03
N ARG A 123 16.74 6.63 2.53
CA ARG A 123 16.26 7.68 1.62
C ARG A 123 14.89 8.19 2.04
N LEU A 124 14.72 9.52 1.96
CA LEU A 124 13.42 10.19 2.09
C LEU A 124 13.05 10.79 0.72
N HIS A 125 11.98 10.28 0.14
CA HIS A 125 11.46 10.73 -1.15
C HIS A 125 10.32 11.73 -0.93
N LEU A 126 10.61 13.00 -1.12
CA LEU A 126 9.65 14.08 -1.15
C LEU A 126 9.14 14.23 -2.59
N ASP A 127 8.25 13.32 -3.02
CA ASP A 127 7.77 13.23 -4.40
C ASP A 127 6.55 14.12 -4.62
N ASN A 128 6.58 14.97 -5.67
CA ASN A 128 5.46 15.80 -6.14
C ASN A 128 4.82 16.67 -5.04
N VAL A 129 5.64 17.22 -4.15
CA VAL A 129 5.17 17.98 -2.98
C VAL A 129 4.65 19.34 -3.43
N ARG A 130 3.35 19.57 -3.23
CA ARG A 130 2.67 20.84 -3.49
C ARG A 130 2.47 21.58 -2.17
N ILE A 131 3.43 22.41 -1.84
CA ILE A 131 3.40 23.33 -0.70
C ILE A 131 4.11 24.63 -1.08
N SER A 132 3.84 25.72 -0.35
CA SER A 132 4.53 27.00 -0.53
C SER A 132 6.04 26.91 -0.28
N GLU A 133 6.79 27.85 -0.83
CA GLU A 133 8.24 27.99 -0.56
C GLU A 133 8.55 28.19 0.94
N ARG A 134 7.61 28.77 1.68
CA ARG A 134 7.71 28.92 3.13
C ARG A 134 7.67 27.55 3.82
N ARG A 135 6.65 26.71 3.53
CA ARG A 135 6.52 25.36 4.09
C ARG A 135 7.67 24.46 3.64
N TRP A 136 8.09 24.59 2.38
CA TRP A 136 9.23 23.85 1.83
C TRP A 136 10.51 24.12 2.62
N ARG A 137 10.81 25.40 2.89
CA ARG A 137 11.97 25.80 3.69
C ARG A 137 11.89 25.26 5.13
N LEU A 138 10.72 25.35 5.77
CA LEU A 138 10.52 24.82 7.12
C LEU A 138 10.77 23.31 7.20
N LEU A 139 10.33 22.55 6.18
CA LEU A 139 10.51 21.10 6.09
C LEU A 139 12.00 20.75 5.87
N THR A 140 12.63 21.37 4.89
CA THR A 140 13.98 20.99 4.44
C THR A 140 15.09 21.51 5.33
N ALA A 141 14.89 22.57 6.08
CA ALA A 141 15.88 23.13 7.02
C ALA A 141 16.35 22.13 8.09
N CYS A 142 15.54 21.11 8.40
CA CYS A 142 15.88 20.08 9.37
C CYS A 142 16.83 18.99 8.83
N PHE A 143 17.14 19.02 7.52
CA PHE A 143 18.02 18.04 6.86
C PHE A 143 19.31 18.70 6.38
N PRO A 144 20.29 18.95 7.28
CA PRO A 144 21.51 19.68 6.93
C PRO A 144 22.38 18.89 5.94
N LYS A 145 23.04 19.60 5.04
CA LYS A 145 23.96 19.03 4.04
C LYS A 145 25.13 18.23 4.66
N ALA A 146 25.48 18.51 5.91
CA ALA A 146 26.50 17.75 6.63
C ALA A 146 26.07 16.28 6.88
N SER A 147 24.77 16.02 7.03
CA SER A 147 24.23 14.70 7.35
C SER A 147 23.54 14.01 6.18
N PHE A 148 23.10 14.78 5.18
CA PHE A 148 22.29 14.29 4.06
C PHE A 148 22.80 14.79 2.72
N HIS A 149 22.66 13.95 1.69
CA HIS A 149 22.69 14.36 0.30
C HIS A 149 21.27 14.73 -0.15
N SER A 150 21.15 15.82 -0.90
CA SER A 150 19.88 16.25 -1.46
C SER A 150 19.99 16.27 -2.98
N THR A 151 19.19 15.45 -3.64
CA THR A 151 19.16 15.35 -5.10
C THR A 151 17.78 15.77 -5.60
N LYS A 152 17.73 16.80 -6.43
CA LYS A 152 16.51 17.20 -7.13
C LYS A 152 16.17 16.12 -8.18
N VAL A 153 14.93 15.65 -8.18
CA VAL A 153 14.47 14.69 -9.18
C VAL A 153 14.04 15.43 -10.44
N ASP A 154 14.69 15.11 -11.55
CA ASP A 154 14.28 15.63 -12.86
C ASP A 154 12.93 15.00 -13.25
N LYS A 155 11.96 15.83 -13.57
CA LYS A 155 10.60 15.46 -14.00
C LYS A 155 10.35 15.72 -15.48
N ILE A 156 11.38 16.10 -16.24
CA ILE A 156 11.28 16.37 -17.68
C ILE A 156 11.24 15.04 -18.46
N ILE A 157 10.21 14.86 -19.26
CA ILE A 157 10.11 13.75 -20.20
C ILE A 157 10.97 14.09 -21.41
N LYS A 158 12.10 13.41 -21.58
CA LYS A 158 13.12 13.72 -22.62
C LYS A 158 12.59 13.64 -24.06
N VAL A 159 11.58 12.80 -24.32
CA VAL A 159 11.05 12.56 -25.67
C VAL A 159 10.25 13.75 -26.22
N ASP A 160 9.50 14.42 -25.35
CA ASP A 160 8.58 15.50 -25.74
C ASP A 160 8.81 16.83 -24.98
N GLY A 161 9.83 16.86 -24.12
CA GLY A 161 10.22 18.07 -23.37
C GLY A 161 9.24 18.49 -22.29
N ILE A 162 8.25 17.67 -21.95
CA ILE A 162 7.22 18.01 -20.96
C ILE A 162 7.82 17.98 -19.54
N ASP A 163 7.75 19.12 -18.85
CA ASP A 163 8.16 19.25 -17.44
C ASP A 163 6.99 18.95 -16.50
N ASN A 164 7.00 17.77 -15.90
CA ASN A 164 5.99 17.34 -14.92
C ASN A 164 6.16 17.99 -13.53
N SER A 165 7.12 18.88 -13.35
CA SER A 165 7.19 19.75 -12.16
C SER A 165 6.34 21.01 -12.30
N LEU A 166 5.88 21.31 -13.51
CA LEU A 166 4.98 22.43 -13.82
C LEU A 166 3.55 21.93 -13.90
N CYS A 167 2.65 22.66 -13.27
CA CYS A 167 1.25 22.29 -13.11
C CYS A 167 0.36 23.46 -13.54
N PRO A 168 -0.10 23.48 -14.80
CA PRO A 168 -0.98 24.52 -15.31
C PRO A 168 -2.36 24.45 -14.66
N TYR A 169 -2.93 25.60 -14.31
CA TYR A 169 -4.29 25.73 -13.77
C TYR A 169 -4.97 26.99 -14.27
N ALA A 170 -6.27 26.93 -14.47
CA ALA A 170 -7.12 28.07 -14.84
C ALA A 170 -7.96 28.50 -13.64
N THR A 171 -7.92 29.80 -13.31
CA THR A 171 -8.85 30.39 -12.36
C THR A 171 -10.20 30.58 -13.05
N LEU A 172 -11.27 30.12 -12.42
CA LEU A 172 -12.62 30.18 -12.97
C LEU A 172 -13.40 31.35 -12.34
N PRO A 173 -13.92 32.28 -13.13
CA PRO A 173 -14.86 33.27 -12.66
C PRO A 173 -16.25 32.66 -12.46
N ASN A 174 -17.19 33.43 -11.89
CA ASN A 174 -18.54 32.95 -11.63
C ASN A 174 -19.44 32.89 -12.87
N ASP A 175 -18.93 33.36 -14.01
CA ASP A 175 -19.67 33.42 -15.28
C ASP A 175 -18.85 32.89 -16.45
N TRP A 176 -19.48 32.08 -17.31
CA TRP A 176 -18.86 31.50 -18.49
C TRP A 176 -18.37 32.51 -19.51
N ASN A 177 -19.13 33.62 -19.75
CA ASN A 177 -18.71 34.65 -20.70
C ASN A 177 -17.49 35.40 -20.18
N ALA A 178 -17.45 35.74 -18.89
CA ALA A 178 -16.28 36.33 -18.24
C ALA A 178 -15.03 35.45 -18.38
N TYR A 179 -15.19 34.11 -18.26
CA TYR A 179 -14.09 33.17 -18.52
C TYR A 179 -13.61 33.23 -19.98
N LEU A 180 -14.55 33.21 -20.93
CA LEU A 180 -14.21 33.30 -22.36
C LEU A 180 -13.53 34.62 -22.71
N ASP A 181 -13.94 35.71 -22.10
CA ASP A 181 -13.37 37.05 -22.37
C ASP A 181 -11.94 37.21 -21.86
N ALA A 182 -11.54 36.42 -20.87
CA ALA A 182 -10.16 36.34 -20.40
C ALA A 182 -9.23 35.53 -21.34
N LEU A 183 -9.78 34.77 -22.30
CA LEU A 183 -9.01 34.00 -23.27
C LEU A 183 -8.63 34.86 -24.49
N SER A 184 -7.59 34.42 -25.24
CA SER A 184 -7.26 35.03 -26.53
C SER A 184 -8.46 34.95 -27.48
N THR A 185 -8.60 35.94 -28.36
CA THR A 185 -9.71 36.06 -29.33
C THR A 185 -9.85 34.77 -30.15
N ASN A 186 -8.76 34.21 -30.63
CA ASN A 186 -8.77 32.99 -31.44
C ASN A 186 -9.26 31.77 -30.63
N THR A 187 -8.80 31.59 -29.40
CA THR A 187 -9.23 30.49 -28.53
C THR A 187 -10.70 30.64 -28.16
N ARG A 188 -11.13 31.83 -27.77
CA ARG A 188 -12.53 32.11 -27.44
C ARG A 188 -13.47 31.78 -28.59
N GLN A 189 -13.17 32.24 -29.80
CA GLN A 189 -13.98 31.96 -30.99
C GLN A 189 -14.00 30.47 -31.31
N LYS A 190 -12.86 29.82 -31.22
CA LYS A 190 -12.74 28.37 -31.43
C LYS A 190 -13.59 27.56 -30.43
N ILE A 191 -13.50 27.87 -29.15
CA ILE A 191 -14.30 27.19 -28.11
C ILE A 191 -15.80 27.40 -28.34
N ARG A 192 -16.23 28.67 -28.59
CA ARG A 192 -17.65 28.98 -28.88
C ARG A 192 -18.16 28.18 -30.06
N ARG A 193 -17.40 28.13 -31.16
CA ARG A 193 -17.77 27.38 -32.37
C ARG A 193 -17.87 25.89 -32.09
N LEU A 194 -16.90 25.30 -31.40
CA LEU A 194 -16.86 23.86 -31.13
C LEU A 194 -18.01 23.41 -30.23
N LEU A 195 -18.29 24.15 -29.16
CA LEU A 195 -19.42 23.82 -28.28
C LEU A 195 -20.75 23.97 -29.00
N LYS A 196 -20.93 25.08 -29.78
CA LYS A 196 -22.13 25.27 -30.61
C LYS A 196 -22.31 24.16 -31.64
N GLN A 197 -21.22 23.69 -32.29
CA GLN A 197 -21.24 22.58 -33.22
C GLN A 197 -21.78 21.28 -32.57
N VAL A 198 -21.33 20.97 -31.34
CA VAL A 198 -21.80 19.79 -30.62
C VAL A 198 -23.26 19.97 -30.20
N GLU A 199 -23.65 21.11 -29.68
CA GLU A 199 -25.00 21.39 -29.17
C GLU A 199 -26.07 21.47 -30.28
N SER A 200 -25.68 21.88 -31.48
CA SER A 200 -26.60 21.98 -32.62
C SER A 200 -26.59 20.72 -33.52
N SER A 201 -25.76 19.75 -33.24
CA SER A 201 -25.62 18.55 -34.06
C SER A 201 -26.55 17.42 -33.56
N SER A 202 -27.12 16.67 -34.48
CA SER A 202 -27.79 15.39 -34.18
C SER A 202 -26.79 14.22 -34.07
N GLU A 203 -25.58 14.38 -34.58
CA GLU A 203 -24.55 13.34 -34.61
C GLU A 203 -23.64 13.35 -33.37
N TYR A 204 -23.46 14.53 -32.75
CA TYR A 204 -22.56 14.70 -31.61
C TYR A 204 -23.34 14.88 -30.31
N ARG A 205 -22.88 14.22 -29.25
CA ARG A 205 -23.40 14.45 -27.90
C ARG A 205 -22.31 14.29 -26.85
N ILE A 206 -22.50 14.92 -25.70
CA ILE A 206 -21.66 14.71 -24.51
C ILE A 206 -22.58 14.19 -23.41
N THR A 207 -22.18 13.11 -22.78
CA THR A 207 -22.85 12.56 -21.59
C THR A 207 -21.87 12.54 -20.42
N VAL A 208 -22.38 12.77 -19.23
CA VAL A 208 -21.60 12.60 -17.99
C VAL A 208 -22.00 11.27 -17.36
N ALA A 209 -21.02 10.52 -16.88
CA ALA A 209 -21.26 9.22 -16.27
C ALA A 209 -22.16 9.34 -15.03
N THR A 210 -23.18 8.48 -14.99
CA THR A 210 -24.04 8.22 -13.82
C THR A 210 -23.65 6.90 -13.17
N ALA A 211 -24.28 6.52 -12.06
CA ALA A 211 -24.03 5.23 -11.42
C ALA A 211 -24.21 4.04 -12.37
N GLU A 212 -25.22 4.12 -13.27
CA GLU A 212 -25.55 3.06 -14.23
C GLU A 212 -24.60 3.00 -15.43
N THR A 213 -23.92 4.10 -15.76
CA THR A 213 -23.08 4.20 -16.96
C THR A 213 -21.59 4.29 -16.66
N PHE A 214 -21.22 4.44 -15.39
CA PHE A 214 -19.84 4.70 -14.97
C PHE A 214 -18.87 3.61 -15.43
N ASP A 215 -19.17 2.35 -15.18
CA ASP A 215 -18.27 1.24 -15.51
C ASP A 215 -17.99 1.19 -17.01
N ARG A 216 -19.03 1.33 -17.85
CA ARG A 216 -18.88 1.37 -19.31
C ARG A 216 -18.03 2.56 -19.76
N ASN A 217 -18.28 3.75 -19.22
CA ASN A 217 -17.55 4.96 -19.60
C ASN A 217 -16.09 4.90 -19.11
N LEU A 218 -15.84 4.31 -17.93
CA LEU A 218 -14.51 4.07 -17.42
C LEU A 218 -13.72 3.10 -18.29
N GLU A 219 -14.32 1.96 -18.70
CA GLU A 219 -13.66 1.02 -19.62
C GLU A 219 -13.35 1.67 -20.98
N THR A 220 -14.25 2.52 -21.48
CA THR A 220 -14.00 3.32 -22.70
C THR A 220 -12.78 4.23 -22.53
N LEU A 221 -12.71 4.98 -21.43
CA LEU A 221 -11.58 5.84 -21.13
C LEU A 221 -10.25 5.08 -21.02
N LEU A 222 -10.28 3.97 -20.26
CA LEU A 222 -9.09 3.14 -20.03
C LEU A 222 -8.63 2.48 -21.34
N GLY A 223 -9.53 2.02 -22.19
CA GLY A 223 -9.22 1.44 -23.49
C GLY A 223 -8.54 2.45 -24.42
N PHE A 224 -9.06 3.67 -24.52
CA PHE A 224 -8.40 4.74 -25.28
C PHE A 224 -7.02 5.12 -24.70
N TRP A 225 -6.93 5.20 -23.38
CA TRP A 225 -5.66 5.51 -22.71
C TRP A 225 -4.63 4.40 -22.93
N GLU A 226 -5.05 3.15 -22.85
CA GLU A 226 -4.22 1.98 -23.11
C GLU A 226 -3.66 2.00 -24.54
N THR A 227 -4.53 2.18 -25.53
CA THR A 227 -4.14 2.25 -26.95
C THR A 227 -3.06 3.30 -27.17
N LYS A 228 -3.21 4.48 -26.61
CA LYS A 228 -2.25 5.58 -26.74
C LYS A 228 -0.89 5.28 -26.09
N TRP A 229 -0.89 4.61 -24.93
CA TRP A 229 0.31 4.51 -24.10
C TRP A 229 0.96 3.14 -24.07
N ARG A 230 0.33 2.09 -24.63
CA ARG A 230 0.85 0.72 -24.59
C ARG A 230 2.28 0.61 -25.13
N ALA A 231 2.58 1.25 -26.25
CA ALA A 231 3.92 1.23 -26.84
C ALA A 231 5.01 1.84 -25.93
N ARG A 232 4.64 2.82 -25.08
CA ARG A 232 5.58 3.52 -24.18
C ARG A 232 5.72 2.89 -22.80
N LYS A 233 4.70 2.13 -22.35
CA LYS A 233 4.61 1.63 -20.96
C LYS A 233 4.57 0.10 -20.86
N SER A 234 4.73 -0.60 -21.98
CA SER A 234 4.70 -2.07 -22.18
C SER A 234 4.47 -2.93 -20.91
N ASP A 235 5.51 -3.30 -20.20
CA ASP A 235 5.46 -4.25 -19.07
C ASP A 235 4.69 -3.76 -17.84
N ARG A 236 4.45 -2.45 -17.74
CA ARG A 236 3.71 -1.85 -16.63
C ARG A 236 2.26 -1.53 -16.96
N MET A 237 1.86 -1.66 -18.24
CA MET A 237 0.55 -1.20 -18.70
C MET A 237 -0.59 -1.86 -17.92
N ASP A 238 -0.60 -3.18 -17.81
CA ASP A 238 -1.67 -3.91 -17.14
C ASP A 238 -1.78 -3.55 -15.65
N SER A 239 -0.65 -3.32 -15.00
CA SER A 239 -0.62 -2.85 -13.60
C SER A 239 -1.17 -1.43 -13.46
N LEU A 240 -0.83 -0.53 -14.41
CA LEU A 240 -1.32 0.85 -14.43
C LEU A 240 -2.83 0.89 -14.69
N ILE A 241 -3.34 0.09 -15.63
CA ILE A 241 -4.78 -0.02 -15.91
C ILE A 241 -5.54 -0.51 -14.67
N ARG A 242 -5.08 -1.60 -14.03
CA ARG A 242 -5.72 -2.10 -12.80
C ARG A 242 -5.73 -1.05 -11.69
N SER A 243 -4.63 -0.36 -11.50
CA SER A 243 -4.49 0.67 -10.46
C SER A 243 -5.38 1.88 -10.72
N ASN A 244 -5.42 2.39 -11.97
CA ASN A 244 -6.27 3.52 -12.35
C ASN A 244 -7.74 3.14 -12.26
N ARG A 245 -8.13 1.93 -12.73
CA ARG A 245 -9.49 1.42 -12.58
C ARG A 245 -9.91 1.41 -11.11
N ALA A 246 -9.15 0.77 -10.25
CA ALA A 246 -9.46 0.67 -8.82
C ALA A 246 -9.56 2.05 -8.15
N MET A 247 -8.65 2.98 -8.48
CA MET A 247 -8.64 4.33 -7.92
C MET A 247 -9.84 5.14 -8.40
N LEU A 248 -10.13 5.16 -9.71
CA LEU A 248 -11.25 5.91 -10.28
C LEU A 248 -12.59 5.37 -9.81
N THR A 249 -12.76 4.03 -9.75
CA THR A 249 -13.99 3.40 -9.24
C THR A 249 -14.24 3.78 -7.78
N ARG A 250 -13.23 3.65 -6.91
CA ARG A 250 -13.35 4.05 -5.51
C ARG A 250 -13.66 5.55 -5.37
N SER A 251 -12.97 6.39 -6.13
CA SER A 251 -13.18 7.84 -6.10
C SER A 251 -14.58 8.22 -6.61
N PHE A 252 -15.11 7.50 -7.61
CA PHE A 252 -16.48 7.71 -8.10
C PHE A 252 -17.51 7.39 -7.02
N HIS A 253 -17.42 6.25 -6.36
CA HIS A 253 -18.30 5.90 -5.25
C HIS A 253 -18.22 6.87 -4.06
N SER A 254 -17.09 7.56 -3.91
CA SER A 254 -16.93 8.64 -2.93
C SER A 254 -17.45 10.00 -3.41
N GLY A 255 -17.99 10.09 -4.62
CA GLY A 255 -18.50 11.32 -5.22
C GLY A 255 -17.40 12.29 -5.70
N LEU A 256 -16.19 11.79 -5.97
CA LEU A 256 -15.02 12.59 -6.33
C LEU A 256 -14.67 12.52 -7.82
N VAL A 257 -15.45 11.87 -8.67
CA VAL A 257 -15.14 11.74 -10.11
C VAL A 257 -16.24 12.36 -10.96
N TYR A 258 -15.82 13.15 -11.95
CA TYR A 258 -16.62 13.65 -13.03
C TYR A 258 -16.03 13.11 -14.34
N LEU A 259 -16.85 12.39 -15.14
CA LEU A 259 -16.38 11.64 -16.31
C LEU A 259 -17.30 11.92 -17.51
N PRO A 260 -17.09 13.01 -18.26
CA PRO A 260 -17.75 13.27 -19.52
C PRO A 260 -17.18 12.41 -20.64
N THR A 261 -18.07 11.90 -21.48
CA THR A 261 -17.77 11.13 -22.70
C THR A 261 -18.38 11.83 -23.91
N PHE A 262 -17.57 12.04 -24.94
CA PHE A 262 -17.98 12.61 -26.22
C PHE A 262 -18.27 11.50 -27.22
N TRP A 263 -19.39 11.60 -27.89
CA TRP A 263 -19.94 10.60 -28.80
C TRP A 263 -20.14 11.16 -30.21
N HIS A 264 -19.94 10.30 -31.20
CA HIS A 264 -20.39 10.48 -32.59
C HIS A 264 -21.37 9.34 -32.91
N GLY A 265 -22.66 9.66 -33.06
CA GLY A 265 -23.71 8.64 -33.03
C GLY A 265 -23.66 7.84 -31.73
N ASP A 266 -23.58 6.53 -31.84
CA ASP A 266 -23.46 5.60 -30.69
C ASP A 266 -22.02 5.19 -30.39
N ARG A 267 -21.05 5.70 -31.14
CA ARG A 267 -19.62 5.44 -30.94
C ARG A 267 -19.03 6.47 -29.97
N PRO A 268 -18.44 6.05 -28.84
CA PRO A 268 -17.65 6.98 -28.02
C PRO A 268 -16.36 7.32 -28.76
N VAL A 269 -15.99 8.60 -28.80
CA VAL A 269 -14.79 9.08 -29.50
C VAL A 269 -13.76 9.72 -28.56
N ALA A 270 -14.16 10.12 -27.37
CA ALA A 270 -13.23 10.54 -26.31
C ALA A 270 -13.91 10.50 -24.95
N ALA A 271 -13.10 10.32 -23.92
CA ALA A 271 -13.55 10.44 -22.53
C ALA A 271 -12.47 11.16 -21.69
N LEU A 272 -12.92 11.82 -20.63
CA LEU A 272 -12.08 12.62 -19.75
C LEU A 272 -12.50 12.35 -18.30
N ALA A 273 -11.56 11.99 -17.43
CA ALA A 273 -11.80 11.89 -15.99
C ALA A 273 -11.20 13.08 -15.27
N THR A 274 -12.02 13.73 -14.46
CA THR A 274 -11.64 14.83 -13.59
C THR A 274 -11.97 14.46 -12.15
N LEU A 275 -11.04 14.69 -11.24
CA LEU A 275 -11.31 14.60 -9.82
C LEU A 275 -11.92 15.92 -9.34
N ILE A 276 -13.03 15.83 -8.61
CA ILE A 276 -13.75 17.01 -8.11
C ILE A 276 -13.59 17.13 -6.60
N GLU A 277 -13.21 18.33 -6.15
CA GLU A 277 -13.04 18.65 -4.73
C GLU A 277 -13.99 19.79 -4.32
N PRO A 278 -15.17 19.45 -3.76
CA PRO A 278 -16.18 20.45 -3.42
C PRO A 278 -15.74 21.44 -2.33
N ARG A 279 -14.93 21.01 -1.34
CA ARG A 279 -14.48 21.86 -0.23
C ARG A 279 -13.53 22.95 -0.70
N LYS A 280 -12.62 22.63 -1.63
CA LYS A 280 -11.68 23.58 -2.24
C LYS A 280 -12.22 24.14 -3.56
N ARG A 281 -13.39 23.70 -3.99
CA ARG A 281 -14.06 24.09 -5.23
C ARG A 281 -13.13 23.98 -6.45
N THR A 282 -12.43 22.83 -6.58
CA THR A 282 -11.50 22.57 -7.68
C THR A 282 -11.93 21.38 -8.51
N PHE A 283 -11.77 21.50 -9.83
CA PHE A 283 -11.79 20.41 -10.80
C PHE A 283 -10.36 20.09 -11.19
N SER A 284 -9.90 18.85 -10.97
CA SER A 284 -8.54 18.43 -11.27
C SER A 284 -8.54 17.41 -12.40
N PHE A 285 -8.11 17.82 -13.59
CA PHE A 285 -8.03 16.95 -14.76
C PHE A 285 -7.02 15.83 -14.55
N TYR A 286 -7.51 14.60 -14.44
CA TYR A 286 -6.66 13.46 -14.09
C TYR A 286 -6.23 12.62 -15.30
N MET A 287 -7.14 12.30 -16.20
CA MET A 287 -6.87 11.39 -17.31
C MET A 287 -7.79 11.67 -18.50
N THR A 288 -7.28 11.50 -19.71
CA THR A 288 -8.09 11.54 -20.93
C THR A 288 -7.63 10.45 -21.91
N GLY A 289 -8.55 10.00 -22.71
CA GLY A 289 -8.33 9.14 -23.86
C GLY A 289 -9.25 9.50 -25.01
N ARG A 290 -8.80 9.23 -26.23
CA ARG A 290 -9.58 9.44 -27.44
C ARG A 290 -9.35 8.32 -28.45
N ASP A 291 -10.28 8.16 -29.33
CA ASP A 291 -10.12 7.35 -30.53
C ASP A 291 -9.22 8.11 -31.51
N GLU A 292 -8.01 7.57 -31.74
CA GLU A 292 -7.04 8.20 -32.64
C GLU A 292 -7.43 8.10 -34.12
N THR A 293 -8.45 7.29 -34.46
CA THR A 293 -9.00 7.17 -35.83
C THR A 293 -10.15 8.14 -36.10
N PHE A 294 -10.55 8.94 -35.11
CA PHE A 294 -11.63 9.90 -35.27
C PHE A 294 -11.14 11.19 -35.96
N GLU A 295 -11.62 11.45 -37.15
CA GLU A 295 -11.28 12.62 -37.98
C GLU A 295 -12.22 13.82 -37.78
N GLY A 296 -13.08 13.78 -36.78
CA GLY A 296 -14.04 14.88 -36.47
C GLY A 296 -13.42 16.04 -35.70
N PRO A 297 -14.26 16.87 -35.07
CA PRO A 297 -13.81 18.03 -34.30
C PRO A 297 -12.91 17.61 -33.11
N PRO A 298 -12.00 18.51 -32.66
CA PRO A 298 -10.97 18.18 -31.66
C PRO A 298 -11.59 17.83 -30.30
N ALA A 299 -11.85 16.52 -30.10
CA ALA A 299 -12.57 15.96 -28.96
C ALA A 299 -12.00 16.37 -27.59
N GLY A 300 -10.67 16.40 -27.46
CA GLY A 300 -10.02 16.82 -26.20
C GLY A 300 -10.31 18.26 -25.83
N MET A 301 -10.27 19.18 -26.80
CA MET A 301 -10.58 20.59 -26.55
C MET A 301 -12.07 20.79 -26.18
N ILE A 302 -12.95 20.04 -26.84
CA ILE A 302 -14.39 20.05 -26.56
C ILE A 302 -14.66 19.59 -25.13
N LEU A 303 -14.09 18.45 -24.72
CA LEU A 303 -14.31 17.90 -23.38
C LEU A 303 -13.75 18.80 -22.28
N HIS A 304 -12.58 19.42 -22.47
CA HIS A 304 -12.06 20.40 -21.53
C HIS A 304 -12.96 21.64 -21.44
N ALA A 305 -13.35 22.20 -22.58
CA ALA A 305 -14.22 23.39 -22.60
C ALA A 305 -15.59 23.10 -21.96
N TYR A 306 -16.17 21.95 -22.25
CA TYR A 306 -17.42 21.48 -21.64
C TYR A 306 -17.26 21.32 -20.11
N SER A 307 -16.19 20.66 -19.66
CA SER A 307 -15.93 20.44 -18.22
C SER A 307 -15.68 21.75 -17.48
N ILE A 308 -14.96 22.71 -18.08
CA ILE A 308 -14.74 24.04 -17.50
C ILE A 308 -16.07 24.80 -17.38
N ARG A 309 -16.90 24.76 -18.41
CA ARG A 309 -18.22 25.43 -18.39
C ARG A 309 -19.13 24.83 -17.31
N ASP A 310 -19.15 23.50 -17.18
CA ASP A 310 -19.91 22.82 -16.13
C ASP A 310 -19.35 23.13 -14.72
N ALA A 311 -18.02 23.17 -14.57
CA ALA A 311 -17.38 23.56 -13.32
C ALA A 311 -17.79 24.99 -12.89
N ILE A 312 -17.79 25.95 -13.81
CA ILE A 312 -18.24 27.34 -13.56
C ILE A 312 -19.71 27.35 -13.15
N ALA A 313 -20.59 26.65 -13.90
CA ALA A 313 -22.01 26.58 -13.60
C ALA A 313 -22.30 25.98 -12.21
N ARG A 314 -21.42 25.09 -11.72
CA ARG A 314 -21.50 24.46 -10.39
C ARG A 314 -20.78 25.26 -9.31
N GLY A 315 -20.23 26.44 -9.60
CA GLY A 315 -19.58 27.33 -8.64
C GLY A 315 -18.16 26.93 -8.26
N PHE A 316 -17.48 26.12 -9.05
CA PHE A 316 -16.06 25.84 -8.86
C PHE A 316 -15.20 27.02 -9.29
N VAL A 317 -14.05 27.22 -8.63
CA VAL A 317 -13.20 28.42 -8.81
C VAL A 317 -11.86 28.13 -9.50
N GLU A 318 -11.53 26.84 -9.67
CA GLU A 318 -10.28 26.44 -10.32
C GLU A 318 -10.48 25.17 -11.15
N TYR A 319 -9.87 25.18 -12.35
CA TYR A 319 -9.66 23.99 -13.17
C TYR A 319 -8.16 23.71 -13.23
N ASP A 320 -7.71 22.68 -12.51
CA ASP A 320 -6.31 22.29 -12.41
C ASP A 320 -6.01 21.20 -13.45
N PHE A 321 -5.11 21.48 -14.38
CA PHE A 321 -4.66 20.50 -15.39
C PHE A 321 -3.64 19.51 -14.85
N LEU A 322 -3.32 19.58 -13.57
CA LEU A 322 -2.33 18.75 -12.88
C LEU A 322 -0.95 18.82 -13.55
N ARG A 323 -0.12 17.79 -13.41
CA ARG A 323 1.28 17.80 -13.85
C ARG A 323 1.42 17.83 -15.37
N GLY A 324 2.50 18.45 -15.82
CA GLY A 324 2.92 18.52 -17.20
C GLY A 324 2.50 19.83 -17.90
N ASN A 325 3.47 20.45 -18.55
CA ASN A 325 3.30 21.74 -19.25
C ASN A 325 3.02 21.56 -20.74
N GLU A 326 2.16 20.62 -21.10
CA GLU A 326 1.77 20.42 -22.49
C GLU A 326 1.14 21.70 -23.08
N PRO A 327 1.55 22.12 -24.28
CA PRO A 327 1.16 23.42 -24.87
C PRO A 327 -0.35 23.63 -24.96
N TYR A 328 -1.15 22.60 -25.17
CA TYR A 328 -2.60 22.73 -25.31
C TYR A 328 -3.28 23.24 -24.03
N LYS A 329 -2.72 22.96 -22.86
CA LYS A 329 -3.28 23.38 -21.56
C LYS A 329 -3.33 24.90 -21.44
N TYR A 330 -2.32 25.58 -21.98
CA TYR A 330 -2.23 27.05 -21.93
C TYR A 330 -3.28 27.75 -22.80
N SER A 331 -3.85 27.03 -23.78
CA SER A 331 -4.99 27.58 -24.55
C SER A 331 -6.21 27.91 -23.68
N PHE A 332 -6.29 27.31 -22.48
CA PHE A 332 -7.37 27.56 -21.53
C PHE A 332 -7.09 28.68 -20.52
N GLY A 333 -6.11 29.55 -20.78
CA GLY A 333 -5.78 30.68 -19.92
C GLY A 333 -5.07 30.30 -18.63
N CYS A 334 -4.30 29.23 -18.66
CA CYS A 334 -3.63 28.70 -17.48
C CYS A 334 -2.48 29.59 -16.99
N LYS A 335 -2.39 29.71 -15.66
CA LYS A 335 -1.18 30.07 -14.92
C LYS A 335 -0.45 28.79 -14.54
N GLU A 336 0.78 28.92 -14.06
CA GLU A 336 1.59 27.79 -13.60
C GLU A 336 1.78 27.81 -12.08
N ARG A 337 1.78 26.61 -11.50
CA ARG A 337 2.38 26.36 -10.19
C ARG A 337 3.47 25.32 -10.33
N ARG A 338 4.44 25.33 -9.43
CA ARG A 338 5.53 24.37 -9.41
C ARG A 338 5.42 23.47 -8.18
N ILE A 339 5.72 22.18 -8.37
CA ILE A 339 5.83 21.20 -7.29
C ILE A 339 7.31 20.82 -7.07
N HIS A 340 7.62 20.39 -5.85
CA HIS A 340 8.95 19.97 -5.48
C HIS A 340 9.08 18.44 -5.57
N SER A 341 10.22 17.97 -6.06
CA SER A 341 10.58 16.55 -6.02
C SER A 341 12.06 16.42 -5.68
N VAL A 342 12.33 15.89 -4.49
CA VAL A 342 13.68 15.79 -3.94
C VAL A 342 13.84 14.44 -3.24
N VAL A 343 14.99 13.81 -3.41
CA VAL A 343 15.43 12.68 -2.61
C VAL A 343 16.51 13.17 -1.64
N LEU A 344 16.25 12.97 -0.36
CA LEU A 344 17.23 13.14 0.69
C LEU A 344 17.79 11.76 1.04
N GLU A 345 19.11 11.60 1.01
CA GLU A 345 19.80 10.35 1.29
C GLU A 345 20.76 10.55 2.46
N THR A 346 20.83 9.58 3.36
CA THR A 346 21.85 9.59 4.43
C THR A 346 23.25 9.55 3.81
N ARG A 347 24.24 10.15 4.48
CA ARG A 347 25.62 10.16 3.98
C ARG A 347 26.22 8.78 3.78
N SER A 348 25.79 7.81 4.56
CA SER A 348 26.22 6.41 4.43
C SER A 348 25.52 5.66 3.30
N GLY A 349 24.43 6.20 2.73
CA GLY A 349 23.52 5.49 1.83
C GLY A 349 22.78 4.32 2.48
N ARG A 350 22.79 4.23 3.83
CA ARG A 350 22.20 3.13 4.61
C ARG A 350 21.28 3.67 5.70
N ASN A 351 20.45 2.79 6.24
CA ASN A 351 19.66 3.11 7.42
C ASN A 351 20.58 3.47 8.59
N PRO A 352 20.27 4.50 9.39
CA PRO A 352 21.05 4.82 10.58
C PRO A 352 21.19 3.62 11.52
N GLY A 353 22.41 3.33 11.97
CA GLY A 353 22.69 2.15 12.79
C GLY A 353 22.47 0.79 12.12
N GLY A 354 22.24 0.73 10.81
CA GLY A 354 21.96 -0.50 10.06
C GLY A 354 20.62 -1.16 10.39
N ARG A 355 19.78 -0.54 11.21
CA ARG A 355 18.50 -1.10 11.65
C ARG A 355 17.37 -0.76 10.69
N ILE A 356 16.38 -1.64 10.60
CA ILE A 356 15.11 -1.36 9.92
C ILE A 356 14.09 -0.78 10.91
N ASP A 357 13.10 -0.07 10.39
CA ASP A 357 11.95 0.35 11.19
C ASP A 357 11.07 -0.90 11.50
N HIS A 358 10.55 -1.01 12.72
CA HIS A 358 9.74 -2.17 13.14
C HIS A 358 8.51 -2.38 12.26
N ARG A 359 7.93 -1.31 11.72
CA ARG A 359 6.79 -1.35 10.80
C ARG A 359 7.11 -2.05 9.47
N CYS A 360 8.39 -2.13 9.12
CA CYS A 360 8.86 -2.78 7.90
C CYS A 360 9.05 -4.29 8.06
N ILE A 361 8.97 -4.84 9.27
CA ILE A 361 9.21 -6.27 9.53
C ILE A 361 8.36 -7.18 8.63
N PRO A 362 7.03 -6.98 8.46
CA PRO A 362 6.22 -7.82 7.58
C PRO A 362 6.70 -7.82 6.13
N ASP A 363 7.02 -6.63 5.58
CA ASP A 363 7.51 -6.50 4.21
C ASP A 363 8.87 -7.16 4.02
N VAL A 364 9.81 -6.96 4.95
CA VAL A 364 11.13 -7.58 4.91
C VAL A 364 11.02 -9.10 5.01
N LEU A 365 10.13 -9.62 5.87
CA LEU A 365 9.88 -11.05 6.00
C LEU A 365 9.34 -11.65 4.70
N GLN A 366 8.37 -10.98 4.08
CA GLN A 366 7.81 -11.40 2.80
C GLN A 366 8.88 -11.43 1.70
N GLN A 367 9.68 -10.37 1.56
CA GLN A 367 10.75 -10.30 0.57
C GLN A 367 11.83 -11.36 0.81
N ALA A 368 12.31 -11.51 2.06
CA ALA A 368 13.30 -12.52 2.43
C ALA A 368 12.78 -13.94 2.15
N THR A 369 11.48 -14.19 2.41
CA THR A 369 10.85 -15.47 2.10
C THR A 369 10.83 -15.76 0.61
N GLU A 370 10.50 -14.76 -0.20
CA GLU A 370 10.49 -14.90 -1.67
C GLU A 370 11.89 -15.11 -2.24
N LEU A 371 12.90 -14.37 -1.72
CA LEU A 371 14.30 -14.57 -2.07
C LEU A 371 14.78 -15.98 -1.70
N HIS A 372 14.40 -16.48 -0.52
CA HIS A 372 14.71 -17.84 -0.08
C HIS A 372 14.10 -18.87 -1.03
N ARG A 373 12.83 -18.70 -1.42
CA ARG A 373 12.14 -19.57 -2.39
C ARG A 373 12.81 -19.58 -3.76
N LYS A 374 13.38 -18.44 -4.18
CA LYS A 374 14.15 -18.31 -5.45
C LYS A 374 15.60 -18.82 -5.35
N GLY A 375 16.03 -19.34 -4.22
CA GLY A 375 17.40 -19.82 -4.01
C GLY A 375 18.42 -18.71 -3.74
N GLN A 376 17.99 -17.45 -3.61
CA GLN A 376 18.86 -16.31 -3.28
C GLN A 376 19.11 -16.26 -1.75
N SER A 377 19.78 -17.32 -1.26
CA SER A 377 19.94 -17.59 0.17
C SER A 377 20.76 -16.53 0.92
N ALA A 378 21.68 -15.84 0.25
CA ALA A 378 22.48 -14.79 0.91
C ALA A 378 21.63 -13.58 1.27
N ASP A 379 20.83 -13.09 0.31
CA ASP A 379 19.96 -11.92 0.53
C ASP A 379 18.80 -12.25 1.49
N ALA A 380 18.25 -13.47 1.41
CA ALA A 380 17.24 -13.94 2.36
C ALA A 380 17.76 -13.95 3.80
N GLU A 381 18.99 -14.45 4.01
CA GLU A 381 19.63 -14.46 5.33
C GLU A 381 19.76 -13.07 5.92
N ILE A 382 20.16 -12.08 5.11
CA ILE A 382 20.28 -10.69 5.53
C ILE A 382 18.93 -10.17 6.03
N GLY A 383 17.85 -10.39 5.25
CA GLY A 383 16.51 -9.98 5.63
C GLY A 383 16.10 -10.56 6.99
N TYR A 384 16.28 -11.88 7.19
CA TYR A 384 15.93 -12.52 8.46
C TYR A 384 16.78 -12.00 9.63
N ARG A 385 18.08 -11.77 9.42
CA ARG A 385 18.96 -11.21 10.46
C ARG A 385 18.55 -9.79 10.84
N ARG A 386 18.21 -8.93 9.87
CA ARG A 386 17.76 -7.56 10.12
C ARG A 386 16.45 -7.53 10.92
N ILE A 387 15.53 -8.46 10.67
CA ILE A 387 14.33 -8.61 11.49
C ILE A 387 14.72 -8.94 12.94
N LEU A 388 15.61 -9.91 13.14
CA LEU A 388 16.02 -10.36 14.48
C LEU A 388 16.87 -9.34 15.26
N GLU A 389 17.49 -8.37 14.59
CA GLU A 389 18.15 -7.22 15.24
C GLU A 389 17.13 -6.26 15.87
N VAL A 390 15.92 -6.15 15.31
CA VAL A 390 14.83 -5.31 15.82
C VAL A 390 13.93 -6.09 16.77
N GLU A 391 13.57 -7.31 16.39
CA GLU A 391 12.69 -8.21 17.14
C GLU A 391 13.38 -9.58 17.33
N PRO A 392 14.24 -9.74 18.35
CA PRO A 392 15.04 -10.96 18.56
C PRO A 392 14.22 -12.24 18.76
N LYS A 393 12.95 -12.10 19.08
CA LYS A 393 12.00 -13.21 19.33
C LYS A 393 10.98 -13.40 18.20
N HIS A 394 11.20 -12.83 17.03
CA HIS A 394 10.29 -12.99 15.90
C HIS A 394 10.28 -14.44 15.38
N ALA A 395 9.21 -15.19 15.67
CA ALA A 395 9.15 -16.64 15.48
C ALA A 395 9.41 -17.09 14.04
N ASP A 396 8.76 -16.43 13.05
CA ASP A 396 8.92 -16.80 11.63
C ASP A 396 10.34 -16.53 11.12
N ALA A 397 10.96 -15.42 11.52
CA ALA A 397 12.33 -15.12 11.15
C ALA A 397 13.32 -16.12 11.75
N LEU A 398 13.16 -16.50 13.04
CA LEU A 398 13.94 -17.54 13.70
C LEU A 398 13.82 -18.88 12.97
N HIS A 399 12.59 -19.29 12.64
CA HIS A 399 12.34 -20.55 11.94
C HIS A 399 13.01 -20.58 10.57
N ARG A 400 12.75 -19.57 9.75
CA ARG A 400 13.27 -19.50 8.37
C ARG A 400 14.78 -19.34 8.32
N LEU A 401 15.37 -18.54 9.22
CA LEU A 401 16.82 -18.42 9.34
C LEU A 401 17.43 -19.75 9.79
N GLY A 402 16.84 -20.43 10.77
CA GLY A 402 17.28 -21.75 11.21
C GLY A 402 17.28 -22.77 10.09
N GLN A 403 16.22 -22.82 9.28
CA GLN A 403 16.15 -23.71 8.10
C GLN A 403 17.21 -23.38 7.06
N LEU A 404 17.41 -22.10 6.75
CA LEU A 404 18.39 -21.64 5.78
C LEU A 404 19.82 -21.98 6.21
N LEU A 405 20.15 -21.77 7.49
CA LEU A 405 21.47 -22.10 8.06
C LEU A 405 21.71 -23.60 8.07
N ALA A 406 20.68 -24.40 8.42
CA ALA A 406 20.76 -25.88 8.35
C ALA A 406 21.00 -26.37 6.91
N ALA A 407 20.33 -25.80 5.92
CA ALA A 407 20.52 -26.10 4.51
C ALA A 407 21.95 -25.75 4.02
N LYS A 408 22.57 -24.71 4.59
CA LYS A 408 23.98 -24.34 4.35
C LYS A 408 25.01 -25.21 5.09
N GLY A 409 24.56 -26.11 5.97
CA GLY A 409 25.42 -26.94 6.81
C GLY A 409 25.92 -26.27 8.10
N ASP A 410 25.52 -25.01 8.36
CA ASP A 410 25.84 -24.33 9.64
C ASP A 410 24.84 -24.77 10.74
N PHE A 411 24.97 -26.03 11.12
CA PHE A 411 24.10 -26.63 12.13
C PHE A 411 24.23 -25.98 13.51
N ALA A 412 25.41 -25.44 13.84
CA ALA A 412 25.61 -24.76 15.11
C ALA A 412 24.82 -23.43 15.18
N ALA A 413 24.83 -22.65 14.12
CA ALA A 413 24.01 -21.43 14.04
C ALA A 413 22.51 -21.76 13.96
N ALA A 414 22.12 -22.77 13.17
CA ALA A 414 20.73 -23.22 13.08
C ALA A 414 20.17 -23.64 14.45
N LYS A 415 20.96 -24.41 15.22
CA LYS A 415 20.61 -24.85 16.59
C LYS A 415 20.31 -23.63 17.50
N ARG A 416 21.12 -22.57 17.42
CA ARG A 416 20.86 -21.34 18.20
C ARG A 416 19.50 -20.73 17.88
N GLN A 417 19.14 -20.67 16.59
CA GLN A 417 17.86 -20.08 16.18
C GLN A 417 16.67 -20.94 16.65
N PHE A 418 16.73 -22.25 16.43
CA PHE A 418 15.64 -23.14 16.83
C PHE A 418 15.50 -23.24 18.36
N ARG A 419 16.59 -23.12 19.12
CA ARG A 419 16.53 -23.11 20.60
C ARG A 419 15.79 -21.86 21.10
N ILE A 420 16.05 -20.67 20.50
CA ILE A 420 15.28 -19.47 20.82
C ILE A 420 13.81 -19.66 20.42
N LEU A 421 13.57 -20.23 19.24
CA LEU A 421 12.21 -20.46 18.73
C LEU A 421 11.40 -21.38 19.66
N THR A 422 11.98 -22.47 20.16
CA THR A 422 11.29 -23.38 21.11
C THR A 422 11.01 -22.72 22.46
N THR A 423 11.79 -21.72 22.85
CA THR A 423 11.51 -20.90 24.04
C THR A 423 10.36 -19.90 23.79
N VAL A 424 10.31 -19.30 22.59
CA VAL A 424 9.27 -18.33 22.21
C VAL A 424 7.93 -19.02 21.93
N ARG A 425 7.99 -20.17 21.27
CA ARG A 425 6.82 -20.98 20.86
C ARG A 425 6.99 -22.43 21.30
N PRO A 426 6.83 -22.69 22.60
CA PRO A 426 6.96 -24.06 23.14
C PRO A 426 5.88 -25.02 22.63
N ASP A 427 4.78 -24.48 22.12
CA ASP A 427 3.66 -25.20 21.50
C ASP A 427 3.90 -25.57 20.02
N ALA A 428 4.93 -25.02 19.38
CA ALA A 428 5.22 -25.21 17.96
C ALA A 428 6.00 -26.54 17.75
N ALA A 429 5.30 -27.64 17.55
CA ALA A 429 5.91 -28.96 17.32
C ALA A 429 7.01 -28.96 16.24
N LYS A 430 6.80 -28.22 15.14
CA LYS A 430 7.78 -28.10 14.05
C LYS A 430 9.12 -27.50 14.50
N ALA A 431 9.12 -26.62 15.49
CA ALA A 431 10.34 -26.02 16.03
C ALA A 431 11.19 -27.10 16.77
N TRP A 432 10.54 -27.96 17.56
CA TRP A 432 11.18 -29.06 18.25
C TRP A 432 11.72 -30.09 17.27
N GLN A 433 10.96 -30.44 16.24
CA GLN A 433 11.42 -31.35 15.18
C GLN A 433 12.68 -30.80 14.49
N CYS A 434 12.70 -29.53 14.08
CA CYS A 434 13.87 -28.91 13.45
C CYS A 434 15.07 -28.87 14.39
N LEU A 435 14.86 -28.58 15.69
CA LEU A 435 15.93 -28.58 16.68
C LEU A 435 16.51 -29.99 16.87
N GLY A 436 15.66 -31.02 16.95
CA GLY A 436 16.07 -32.42 17.02
C GLY A 436 16.93 -32.83 15.82
N GLN A 437 16.48 -32.54 14.60
CA GLN A 437 17.20 -32.83 13.35
C GLN A 437 18.59 -32.17 13.31
N VAL A 438 18.69 -30.92 13.74
CA VAL A 438 19.98 -30.22 13.78
C VAL A 438 20.90 -30.79 14.87
N CYS A 439 20.37 -31.15 16.01
CA CYS A 439 21.14 -31.85 17.06
C CYS A 439 21.67 -33.21 16.56
N GLU A 440 20.86 -33.97 15.79
CA GLU A 440 21.31 -35.21 15.15
C GLU A 440 22.48 -34.96 14.18
N SER A 441 22.35 -33.92 13.34
CA SER A 441 23.40 -33.54 12.39
C SER A 441 24.73 -33.14 13.08
N LEU A 442 24.64 -32.64 14.32
CA LEU A 442 25.78 -32.31 15.15
C LEU A 442 26.31 -33.52 15.95
N GLY A 443 25.70 -34.71 15.82
CA GLY A 443 26.04 -35.89 16.61
C GLY A 443 25.64 -35.83 18.09
N GLN A 444 24.81 -34.89 18.49
CA GLN A 444 24.36 -34.63 19.87
C GLN A 444 23.08 -35.42 20.16
N TYR A 445 23.19 -36.74 20.15
CA TYR A 445 22.04 -37.66 20.15
C TYR A 445 21.19 -37.59 21.43
N GLU A 446 21.79 -37.35 22.59
CA GLU A 446 21.04 -37.17 23.86
C GLU A 446 20.16 -35.94 23.84
N GLU A 447 20.70 -34.85 23.28
CA GLU A 447 19.93 -33.62 23.14
C GLU A 447 18.85 -33.76 22.07
N ALA A 448 19.19 -34.38 20.92
CA ALA A 448 18.24 -34.68 19.86
C ALA A 448 17.06 -35.53 20.36
N LEU A 449 17.35 -36.55 21.19
CA LEU A 449 16.34 -37.40 21.80
C LEU A 449 15.35 -36.59 22.65
N ARG A 450 15.84 -35.67 23.50
CA ARG A 450 14.97 -34.82 24.31
C ARG A 450 14.06 -33.93 23.43
N GLN A 451 14.59 -33.37 22.34
CA GLN A 451 13.81 -32.50 21.44
C GLN A 451 12.76 -33.32 20.65
N ASN A 452 13.14 -34.51 20.18
CA ASN A 452 12.21 -35.38 19.45
C ASN A 452 11.09 -35.93 20.36
N LEU A 453 11.36 -36.15 21.66
CA LEU A 453 10.32 -36.50 22.64
C LEU A 453 9.32 -35.36 22.85
N GLU A 454 9.78 -34.09 22.90
CA GLU A 454 8.87 -32.94 22.95
C GLU A 454 8.04 -32.80 21.66
N PHE A 455 8.64 -33.06 20.50
CA PHE A 455 7.89 -33.12 19.24
C PHE A 455 6.80 -34.21 19.30
N MET A 456 7.12 -35.41 19.74
CA MET A 456 6.16 -36.53 19.92
C MET A 456 5.06 -36.18 20.93
N ARG A 457 5.40 -35.52 22.04
CA ARG A 457 4.41 -35.09 23.04
C ARG A 457 3.38 -34.12 22.43
N LEU A 458 3.83 -33.23 21.56
CA LEU A 458 2.97 -32.24 20.89
C LEU A 458 2.21 -32.81 19.68
N GLN A 459 2.77 -33.88 19.05
CA GLN A 459 2.23 -34.51 17.85
C GLN A 459 2.29 -36.06 17.97
N PRO A 460 1.49 -36.66 18.86
CA PRO A 460 1.61 -38.09 19.19
C PRO A 460 1.25 -39.03 18.02
N ASN A 461 0.54 -38.54 17.02
CA ASN A 461 0.12 -39.34 15.87
C ASN A 461 1.04 -39.20 14.64
N GLN A 462 2.16 -38.47 14.76
CA GLN A 462 3.09 -38.26 13.65
C GLN A 462 4.19 -39.33 13.64
N PRO A 463 4.26 -40.19 12.60
CA PRO A 463 5.26 -41.25 12.50
C PRO A 463 6.71 -40.77 12.59
N ASP A 464 6.98 -39.58 12.04
CA ASP A 464 8.31 -38.95 12.01
C ASP A 464 8.94 -38.85 13.41
N GLY A 465 8.12 -38.55 14.42
CA GLY A 465 8.58 -38.44 15.81
C GLY A 465 9.13 -39.77 16.35
N PHE A 466 8.40 -40.85 16.12
CA PHE A 466 8.83 -42.19 16.53
C PHE A 466 10.12 -42.60 15.82
N VAL A 467 10.21 -42.36 14.51
CA VAL A 467 11.41 -42.67 13.71
C VAL A 467 12.62 -41.90 14.23
N ALA A 468 12.46 -40.61 14.51
CA ALA A 468 13.54 -39.76 15.01
C ALA A 468 14.01 -40.20 16.41
N VAL A 469 13.07 -40.51 17.32
CA VAL A 469 13.40 -41.04 18.66
C VAL A 469 14.13 -42.38 18.57
N ALA A 470 13.61 -43.34 17.79
CA ALA A 470 14.23 -44.65 17.60
C ALA A 470 15.66 -44.52 17.01
N LYS A 471 15.86 -43.65 16.04
CA LYS A 471 17.17 -43.34 15.44
C LYS A 471 18.16 -42.79 16.50
N CYS A 472 17.74 -41.85 17.33
CA CYS A 472 18.58 -41.32 18.40
C CYS A 472 18.94 -42.42 19.42
N MET A 473 17.98 -43.23 19.87
CA MET A 473 18.21 -44.33 20.80
C MET A 473 19.16 -45.37 20.22
N ALA A 474 19.02 -45.72 18.94
CA ALA A 474 19.95 -46.61 18.25
C ALA A 474 21.40 -46.09 18.27
N LYS A 475 21.58 -44.79 17.98
CA LYS A 475 22.90 -44.15 18.02
C LYS A 475 23.51 -44.07 19.41
N LEU A 476 22.67 -44.06 20.43
CA LEU A 476 23.07 -44.09 21.85
C LEU A 476 23.29 -45.50 22.41
N GLY A 477 23.09 -46.55 21.60
CA GLY A 477 23.19 -47.93 22.06
C GLY A 477 22.02 -48.38 22.95
N ARG A 478 20.91 -47.66 22.99
CA ARG A 478 19.76 -47.87 23.89
C ARG A 478 18.59 -48.62 23.21
N MET A 479 18.89 -49.53 22.27
CA MET A 479 17.86 -50.26 21.51
C MET A 479 16.98 -51.17 22.37
N ALA A 480 17.49 -51.68 23.47
CA ALA A 480 16.68 -52.47 24.41
C ALA A 480 15.49 -51.67 24.99
N GLU A 481 15.69 -50.39 25.25
CA GLU A 481 14.63 -49.49 25.73
C GLU A 481 13.58 -49.22 24.65
N VAL A 482 13.98 -49.11 23.37
CA VAL A 482 13.05 -48.98 22.25
C VAL A 482 12.14 -50.18 22.14
N ASN A 483 12.72 -51.37 22.21
CA ASN A 483 11.97 -52.60 22.13
C ASN A 483 10.99 -52.74 23.30
N ALA A 484 11.41 -52.40 24.53
CA ALA A 484 10.55 -52.43 25.71
C ALA A 484 9.38 -51.40 25.58
N ALA A 485 9.64 -50.18 25.09
CA ALA A 485 8.62 -49.17 24.90
C ALA A 485 7.62 -49.53 23.78
N LEU A 486 8.09 -50.14 22.68
CA LEU A 486 7.24 -50.63 21.60
C LEU A 486 6.36 -51.80 22.08
N LEU A 487 6.90 -52.74 22.84
CA LEU A 487 6.15 -53.85 23.44
C LEU A 487 5.09 -53.35 24.42
N ALA A 488 5.43 -52.39 25.27
CA ALA A 488 4.48 -51.74 26.18
C ALA A 488 3.37 -50.96 25.47
N ALA A 489 3.66 -50.38 24.29
CA ALA A 489 2.66 -49.68 23.47
C ALA A 489 1.71 -50.64 22.72
N ILE A 490 2.15 -51.84 22.45
CA ILE A 490 1.37 -52.88 21.74
C ILE A 490 0.50 -53.70 22.71
N GLU A 491 0.96 -53.94 23.95
CA GLU A 491 0.25 -54.80 24.93
C GLU A 491 -1.04 -54.25 25.57
N PRO A 492 -1.30 -52.94 25.75
CA PRO A 492 -2.47 -52.52 26.52
C PRO A 492 -3.81 -52.59 25.77
N ALA A 493 -3.81 -52.73 24.46
CA ALA A 493 -5.08 -52.69 23.69
C ALA A 493 -5.80 -54.08 23.63
N SER A 494 -5.08 -55.17 23.85
CA SER A 494 -5.62 -56.51 23.66
C SER A 494 -6.21 -57.15 24.93
N VAL A 495 -5.81 -56.72 26.12
CA VAL A 495 -6.24 -57.40 27.39
C VAL A 495 -7.42 -56.66 28.05
N SER A 496 -7.57 -55.37 27.88
CA SER A 496 -8.67 -54.60 28.47
C SER A 496 -10.01 -54.74 27.72
N SER A 497 -10.00 -55.07 26.44
CA SER A 497 -11.21 -55.22 25.64
C SER A 497 -11.87 -56.59 25.73
N VAL A 498 -11.13 -57.62 26.16
CA VAL A 498 -11.68 -59.00 26.28
C VAL A 498 -12.37 -59.21 27.63
N ARG A 499 -12.02 -58.51 28.70
CA ARG A 499 -12.69 -58.62 29.99
C ARG A 499 -14.04 -57.91 30.10
N LYS A 500 -14.36 -56.95 29.28
CA LYS A 500 -15.65 -56.23 29.30
C LYS A 500 -16.74 -56.82 28.40
N ARG A 501 -16.48 -57.95 27.68
CA ARG A 501 -17.48 -58.62 26.82
C ARG A 501 -18.13 -59.84 27.44
N ARG A 502 -17.90 -60.18 28.72
CA ARG A 502 -18.47 -61.38 29.36
C ARG A 502 -19.72 -61.15 30.19
N ASP A 503 -20.23 -59.97 30.35
CA ASP A 503 -21.43 -59.66 31.13
C ASP A 503 -22.61 -59.07 30.32
N TRP A 504 -22.68 -59.44 29.03
CA TRP A 504 -23.88 -59.08 28.26
C TRP A 504 -24.91 -60.20 28.38
N ARG A 505 -25.96 -60.01 29.25
CA ARG A 505 -27.19 -60.82 29.29
C ARG A 505 -28.25 -60.12 28.42
N PRO A 506 -28.93 -60.87 27.48
CA PRO A 506 -30.02 -60.31 26.72
C PRO A 506 -31.28 -60.16 27.61
N THR A 507 -31.90 -59.02 27.59
CA THR A 507 -33.25 -58.78 28.11
C THR A 507 -34.28 -59.14 27.01
N PRO A 508 -35.44 -59.78 27.38
CA PRO A 508 -36.39 -60.25 26.38
C PRO A 508 -37.28 -59.14 25.83
N ASP A 509 -37.70 -59.38 24.58
CA ASP A 509 -38.68 -58.62 23.80
C ASP A 509 -39.90 -58.16 24.59
N ARG A 510 -40.32 -56.93 24.40
CA ARG A 510 -41.72 -56.53 24.46
C ARG A 510 -42.11 -55.84 23.17
N GLN A 511 -42.96 -56.53 22.49
CA GLN A 511 -43.73 -56.08 21.31
C GLN A 511 -44.73 -54.95 21.64
N THR A 512 -44.96 -54.21 20.63
CA THR A 512 -46.24 -53.67 20.14
C THR A 512 -46.76 -52.33 20.62
N ALA A 513 -47.23 -51.70 19.64
CA ALA A 513 -48.29 -50.67 19.46
C ALA A 513 -47.81 -49.24 19.73
N GLY A 514 -48.04 -48.32 18.86
CA GLY A 514 -48.97 -48.04 17.82
C GLY A 514 -49.06 -46.54 17.68
N GLU A 515 -49.17 -46.14 16.46
CA GLU A 515 -50.01 -45.10 15.94
C GLU A 515 -49.80 -43.60 16.21
N HIS A 516 -49.70 -42.91 15.08
CA HIS A 516 -50.30 -41.61 14.68
C HIS A 516 -49.89 -40.34 15.43
N ALA A 517 -49.54 -39.31 14.78
CA ALA A 517 -50.08 -38.41 13.79
C ALA A 517 -49.32 -37.10 13.78
N VAL A 518 -48.91 -36.62 12.66
CA VAL A 518 -49.29 -35.42 11.91
C VAL A 518 -49.13 -34.05 12.57
N SER A 519 -48.36 -33.23 11.85
CA SER A 519 -48.42 -31.78 11.61
C SER A 519 -48.11 -30.79 12.76
N ALA A 520 -47.14 -29.98 12.57
CA ALA A 520 -47.24 -28.60 12.03
C ALA A 520 -45.80 -28.08 11.81
#